data_d88187ff43da8f78d65b1bc2ebc64316
#
_entry.id   d88187ff43da8f78d65b1bc2ebc64316
#
_cell.length_a   1.000
_cell.length_b   1.000
_cell.length_c   1.000
_cell.angle_alpha   90.00
_cell.angle_beta   90.00
_cell.angle_gamma   90.00
#
_symmetry.space_group_name_H-M   'P 1'
#
loop_
_entity.id
_entity.type
_entity.pdbx_description
1 polymer ?
#
loop_
_entity_poly.entity_id
_entity_poly.type
_entity_poly.pdbx_seq_one_letter_code
_entity_poly.pdbx_strand_id
1 'polypeptide(L)'
;MLQRDVFVDQLKGYACLLVLLGHVLLGLISCGLSLPAFLPFSERFIMSFHIDLFMFLAGYVYHLTGDAASKGSRLRFIGNKLLNLGLPYFFFSAVYIAINSLTPGVNTASSLSDILQLWRQPVAQYWFLFSLFWLFVFWALLSRFFNNITITAVLFTVFTVLKYLNIDLGFLDSSMHCVLAFGLGTCLRSLAVQKLPAAARIAAILLPILIVSALFLT
;
A
#
# COMPACT_ATOMS: atom_id res chain seq x y z
N MET A 1 0.55 21.45 -17.05
CA MET A 1 -0.24 20.21 -16.95
C MET A 1 0.73 19.07 -16.75
N LEU A 2 0.60 18.28 -15.69
CA LEU A 2 1.37 17.05 -15.51
C LEU A 2 0.94 16.07 -16.60
N GLN A 3 1.87 15.62 -17.41
CA GLN A 3 1.59 14.66 -18.47
C GLN A 3 1.18 13.33 -17.81
N ARG A 4 -0.06 12.91 -18.05
CA ARG A 4 -0.61 11.67 -17.51
C ARG A 4 0.17 10.48 -18.10
N ASP A 5 0.71 9.65 -17.22
CA ASP A 5 1.44 8.44 -17.65
C ASP A 5 0.44 7.28 -17.82
N VAL A 6 -0.03 7.08 -19.05
CA VAL A 6 -1.02 6.06 -19.40
C VAL A 6 -0.55 4.66 -18.99
N PHE A 7 0.74 4.38 -19.09
CA PHE A 7 1.31 3.09 -18.69
C PHE A 7 1.15 2.83 -17.19
N VAL A 8 1.40 3.84 -16.35
CA VAL A 8 1.19 3.73 -14.90
C VAL A 8 -0.28 3.57 -14.55
N ASP A 9 -1.17 4.27 -15.27
CA ASP A 9 -2.61 4.12 -15.05
C ASP A 9 -3.11 2.71 -15.42
N GLN A 10 -2.58 2.13 -16.50
CA GLN A 10 -2.86 0.73 -16.86
C GLN A 10 -2.36 -0.26 -15.80
N LEU A 11 -1.12 -0.08 -15.31
CA LEU A 11 -0.59 -0.93 -14.23
C LEU A 11 -1.43 -0.85 -12.95
N LYS A 12 -1.92 0.33 -12.58
CA LYS A 12 -2.85 0.48 -11.46
C LYS A 12 -4.16 -0.28 -11.71
N GLY A 13 -4.68 -0.21 -12.93
CA GLY A 13 -5.87 -0.98 -13.31
C GLY A 13 -5.66 -2.50 -13.14
N TYR A 14 -4.54 -3.04 -13.64
CA TYR A 14 -4.19 -4.44 -13.45
C TYR A 14 -3.99 -4.79 -11.97
N ALA A 15 -3.34 -3.93 -11.20
CA ALA A 15 -3.18 -4.13 -9.77
C ALA A 15 -4.53 -4.20 -9.04
N CYS A 16 -5.50 -3.34 -9.40
CA CYS A 16 -6.87 -3.42 -8.87
C CYS A 16 -7.56 -4.76 -9.19
N LEU A 17 -7.41 -5.25 -10.42
CA LEU A 17 -7.96 -6.56 -10.83
C LEU A 17 -7.32 -7.71 -10.04
N LEU A 18 -6.01 -7.65 -9.80
CA LEU A 18 -5.30 -8.64 -8.98
C LEU A 18 -5.78 -8.63 -7.52
N VAL A 19 -6.00 -7.45 -6.94
CA VAL A 19 -6.59 -7.34 -5.59
C VAL A 19 -7.96 -8.00 -5.53
N LEU A 20 -8.83 -7.66 -6.48
CA LEU A 20 -10.17 -8.25 -6.54
C LEU A 20 -10.10 -9.78 -6.68
N LEU A 21 -9.29 -10.27 -7.60
CA LEU A 21 -9.11 -11.70 -7.82
C LEU A 21 -8.55 -12.40 -6.57
N GLY A 22 -7.53 -11.84 -5.93
CA GLY A 22 -6.94 -12.39 -4.70
C GLY A 22 -7.98 -12.53 -3.57
N HIS A 23 -8.79 -11.48 -3.35
CA HIS A 23 -9.84 -11.53 -2.32
C HIS A 23 -10.99 -12.49 -2.66
N VAL A 24 -11.36 -12.63 -3.93
CA VAL A 24 -12.35 -13.62 -4.37
C VAL A 24 -11.83 -15.04 -4.12
N LEU A 25 -10.57 -15.32 -4.50
CA LEU A 25 -9.94 -16.62 -4.26
C LEU A 25 -9.85 -16.92 -2.75
N LEU A 26 -9.42 -15.95 -1.95
CA LEU A 26 -9.37 -16.08 -0.49
C LEU A 26 -10.75 -16.41 0.09
N GLY A 27 -11.79 -15.73 -0.38
CA GLY A 27 -13.18 -16.00 0.03
C GLY A 27 -13.63 -17.42 -0.33
N LEU A 28 -13.35 -17.89 -1.55
CA LEU A 28 -13.67 -19.25 -1.98
C LEU A 28 -12.95 -20.32 -1.14
N ILE A 29 -11.67 -20.09 -0.83
CA ILE A 29 -10.88 -20.99 0.02
C ILE A 29 -11.47 -21.03 1.44
N SER A 30 -11.84 -19.87 1.98
CA SER A 30 -12.42 -19.74 3.34
C SER A 30 -13.78 -20.43 3.49
N CYS A 31 -14.52 -20.62 2.40
CA CYS A 31 -15.78 -21.37 2.40
C CYS A 31 -15.60 -22.89 2.54
N GLY A 32 -14.37 -23.41 2.64
CA GLY A 32 -14.12 -24.84 2.79
C GLY A 32 -14.44 -25.68 1.56
N LEU A 33 -14.51 -25.06 0.39
CA LEU A 33 -14.77 -25.77 -0.86
C LEU A 33 -13.53 -26.58 -1.29
N SER A 34 -13.75 -27.78 -1.81
CA SER A 34 -12.69 -28.57 -2.44
C SER A 34 -12.30 -27.94 -3.77
N LEU A 35 -11.24 -27.16 -3.74
CA LEU A 35 -10.76 -26.41 -4.90
C LEU A 35 -9.56 -27.11 -5.57
N PRO A 36 -9.40 -27.02 -6.90
CA PRO A 36 -8.19 -27.47 -7.58
C PRO A 36 -6.94 -26.79 -6.98
N ALA A 37 -5.84 -27.55 -6.87
CA ALA A 37 -4.61 -27.11 -6.18
C ALA A 37 -4.00 -25.81 -6.76
N PHE A 38 -4.26 -25.49 -8.03
CA PHE A 38 -3.75 -24.26 -8.64
C PHE A 38 -4.43 -22.99 -8.08
N LEU A 39 -5.66 -23.06 -7.56
CA LEU A 39 -6.36 -21.89 -7.02
C LEU A 39 -5.75 -21.38 -5.70
N PRO A 40 -5.48 -22.22 -4.68
CA PRO A 40 -4.73 -21.80 -3.49
C PRO A 40 -3.32 -21.30 -3.83
N PHE A 41 -2.65 -21.91 -4.81
CA PHE A 41 -1.35 -21.41 -5.27
C PHE A 41 -1.47 -20.02 -5.90
N SER A 42 -2.46 -19.81 -6.77
CA SER A 42 -2.69 -18.50 -7.41
C SER A 42 -3.05 -17.42 -6.40
N GLU A 43 -3.85 -17.75 -5.39
CA GLU A 43 -4.19 -16.84 -4.29
C GLU A 43 -2.93 -16.39 -3.56
N ARG A 44 -2.12 -17.33 -3.06
CA ARG A 44 -0.86 -17.02 -2.35
C ARG A 44 0.09 -16.19 -3.22
N PHE A 45 0.22 -16.54 -4.50
CA PHE A 45 1.06 -15.80 -5.43
C PHE A 45 0.59 -14.36 -5.59
N ILE A 46 -0.72 -14.13 -5.81
CA ILE A 46 -1.29 -12.78 -5.94
C ILE A 46 -1.12 -12.01 -4.62
N MET A 47 -1.47 -12.62 -3.49
CA MET A 47 -1.43 -11.99 -2.17
C MET A 47 0.00 -11.61 -1.77
N SER A 48 1.03 -12.29 -2.27
CA SER A 48 2.41 -11.99 -1.93
C SER A 48 2.94 -10.65 -2.47
N PHE A 49 2.38 -10.11 -3.55
CA PHE A 49 2.98 -8.92 -4.19
C PHE A 49 1.99 -7.79 -4.55
N HIS A 50 0.68 -8.03 -4.53
CA HIS A 50 -0.29 -7.06 -5.06
C HIS A 50 -0.27 -5.72 -4.29
N ILE A 51 -0.10 -5.76 -2.97
CA ILE A 51 -0.01 -4.54 -2.13
C ILE A 51 1.31 -3.82 -2.39
N ASP A 52 2.42 -4.55 -2.48
CA ASP A 52 3.72 -3.96 -2.77
C ASP A 52 3.73 -3.29 -4.15
N LEU A 53 3.04 -3.88 -5.13
CA LEU A 53 2.83 -3.25 -6.44
C LEU A 53 2.09 -1.92 -6.33
N PHE A 54 1.02 -1.86 -5.52
CA PHE A 54 0.31 -0.60 -5.28
C PHE A 54 1.18 0.45 -4.59
N MET A 55 1.90 0.06 -3.56
CA MET A 55 2.79 0.96 -2.81
C MET A 55 3.91 1.48 -3.71
N PHE A 56 4.51 0.60 -4.52
CA PHE A 56 5.51 0.98 -5.51
C PHE A 56 4.96 1.99 -6.52
N LEU A 57 3.81 1.72 -7.13
CA LEU A 57 3.18 2.62 -8.10
C LEU A 57 2.79 3.96 -7.47
N ALA A 58 2.37 3.95 -6.21
CA ALA A 58 2.07 5.17 -5.47
C ALA A 58 3.34 6.01 -5.23
N GLY A 59 4.45 5.38 -4.85
CA GLY A 59 5.76 6.03 -4.71
C GLY A 59 6.28 6.58 -6.05
N TYR A 60 6.15 5.80 -7.13
CA TYR A 60 6.52 6.22 -8.47
C TYR A 60 5.78 7.49 -8.92
N VAL A 61 4.47 7.57 -8.64
CA VAL A 61 3.64 8.75 -8.96
C VAL A 61 3.90 9.89 -7.98
N TYR A 62 4.26 9.59 -6.72
CA TYR A 62 4.56 10.61 -5.72
C TYR A 62 5.64 11.58 -6.22
N HIS A 63 6.66 11.09 -6.90
CA HIS A 63 7.72 11.95 -7.45
C HIS A 63 7.15 13.00 -8.43
N LEU A 64 6.10 12.68 -9.18
CA LEU A 64 5.43 13.61 -10.08
C LEU A 64 4.63 14.68 -9.31
N THR A 65 4.04 14.31 -8.16
CA THR A 65 3.23 15.20 -7.33
C THR A 65 4.04 15.84 -6.19
N GLY A 66 5.14 15.20 -5.78
CA GLY A 66 6.02 15.65 -4.70
C GLY A 66 6.77 16.92 -5.04
N ASP A 67 7.18 17.10 -6.30
CA ASP A 67 7.75 18.37 -6.79
C ASP A 67 6.73 19.52 -6.70
N ALA A 68 5.44 19.23 -6.87
CA ALA A 68 4.38 20.19 -6.63
C ALA A 68 4.20 20.49 -5.12
N ALA A 69 4.43 19.52 -4.25
CA ALA A 69 4.40 19.71 -2.80
C ALA A 69 5.62 20.49 -2.28
N SER A 70 6.77 20.43 -2.95
CA SER A 70 7.95 21.24 -2.61
C SER A 70 7.77 22.72 -3.02
N LYS A 71 7.01 22.98 -4.07
CA LYS A 71 6.70 24.32 -4.59
C LYS A 71 5.43 24.93 -4.01
N GLY A 72 4.54 24.13 -3.42
CA GLY A 72 3.27 24.53 -2.84
C GLY A 72 3.20 24.33 -1.33
N SER A 73 2.03 24.57 -0.72
CA SER A 73 1.82 24.27 0.69
C SER A 73 1.76 22.76 0.90
N ARG A 74 2.75 22.19 1.62
CA ARG A 74 2.76 20.77 2.05
C ARG A 74 1.50 20.40 2.80
N LEU A 75 0.99 21.33 3.60
CA LEU A 75 -0.27 21.15 4.32
C LEU A 75 -1.43 20.90 3.35
N ARG A 76 -1.46 21.63 2.21
CA ARG A 76 -2.45 21.40 1.17
C ARG A 76 -2.32 20.03 0.52
N PHE A 77 -1.08 19.57 0.28
CA PHE A 77 -0.83 18.21 -0.23
C PHE A 77 -1.33 17.15 0.75
N ILE A 78 -0.95 17.26 2.04
CA ILE A 78 -1.38 16.34 3.10
C ILE A 78 -2.90 16.38 3.26
N GLY A 79 -3.52 17.57 3.25
CA GLY A 79 -4.97 17.71 3.30
C GLY A 79 -5.68 17.03 2.12
N ASN A 80 -5.16 17.18 0.90
CA ASN A 80 -5.69 16.47 -0.27
C ASN A 80 -5.54 14.93 -0.13
N LYS A 81 -4.44 14.44 0.46
CA LYS A 81 -4.27 13.00 0.73
C LYS A 81 -5.22 12.53 1.82
N LEU A 82 -5.45 13.33 2.85
CA LEU A 82 -6.44 13.03 3.88
C LEU A 82 -7.85 12.89 3.29
N LEU A 83 -8.25 13.80 2.40
CA LEU A 83 -9.55 13.73 1.72
C LEU A 83 -9.65 12.53 0.78
N ASN A 84 -8.58 12.20 0.04
CA ASN A 84 -8.62 11.18 -1.00
C ASN A 84 -8.32 9.76 -0.48
N LEU A 85 -7.66 9.61 0.66
CA LEU A 85 -7.30 8.31 1.26
C LEU A 85 -7.89 8.15 2.65
N GLY A 86 -7.74 9.17 3.52
CA GLY A 86 -8.19 9.11 4.90
C GLY A 86 -9.72 9.07 4.99
N LEU A 87 -10.42 9.96 4.31
CA LEU A 87 -11.88 9.97 4.33
C LEU A 87 -12.49 8.65 3.81
N PRO A 88 -12.10 8.13 2.63
CA PRO A 88 -12.55 6.80 2.21
C PRO A 88 -12.19 5.69 3.21
N TYR A 89 -10.99 5.72 3.80
CA TYR A 89 -10.60 4.77 4.82
C TYR A 89 -11.59 4.73 5.98
N PHE A 90 -11.85 5.87 6.62
CA PHE A 90 -12.76 5.94 7.77
C PHE A 90 -14.19 5.58 7.38
N PHE A 91 -14.67 6.07 6.22
CA PHE A 91 -16.02 5.79 5.74
C PHE A 91 -16.24 4.29 5.50
N PHE A 92 -15.40 3.67 4.67
CA PHE A 92 -15.57 2.24 4.32
C PHE A 92 -15.28 1.32 5.50
N SER A 93 -14.33 1.67 6.38
CA SER A 93 -14.08 0.91 7.61
C SER A 93 -15.28 0.96 8.56
N ALA A 94 -15.91 2.12 8.73
CA ALA A 94 -17.11 2.25 9.55
C ALA A 94 -18.30 1.45 8.97
N VAL A 95 -18.50 1.51 7.65
CA VAL A 95 -19.53 0.71 6.95
C VAL A 95 -19.25 -0.80 7.13
N TYR A 96 -18.01 -1.22 6.98
CA TYR A 96 -17.61 -2.62 7.18
C TYR A 96 -17.91 -3.09 8.61
N ILE A 97 -17.52 -2.32 9.63
CA ILE A 97 -17.81 -2.62 11.04
C ILE A 97 -19.31 -2.69 11.28
N ALA A 98 -20.08 -1.70 10.76
CA ALA A 98 -21.53 -1.69 10.91
C ALA A 98 -22.21 -2.93 10.31
N ILE A 99 -21.82 -3.32 9.09
CA ILE A 99 -22.34 -4.54 8.44
C ILE A 99 -21.98 -5.78 9.27
N ASN A 100 -20.73 -5.93 9.69
CA ASN A 100 -20.30 -7.09 10.46
C ASN A 100 -20.95 -7.18 11.84
N SER A 101 -21.19 -6.04 12.49
CA SER A 101 -21.88 -6.02 13.79
C SER A 101 -23.36 -6.42 13.70
N LEU A 102 -23.98 -6.29 12.53
CA LEU A 102 -25.38 -6.63 12.28
C LEU A 102 -25.57 -8.02 11.66
N THR A 103 -24.49 -8.65 11.19
CA THR A 103 -24.55 -9.94 10.48
C THR A 103 -24.14 -11.07 11.41
N PRO A 104 -25.02 -11.99 11.81
CA PRO A 104 -24.63 -13.15 12.61
C PRO A 104 -23.80 -14.14 11.80
N GLY A 105 -22.82 -14.78 12.45
CA GLY A 105 -22.01 -15.84 11.83
C GLY A 105 -20.86 -15.37 10.94
N VAL A 106 -20.48 -14.10 11.02
CA VAL A 106 -19.26 -13.60 10.33
C VAL A 106 -17.99 -14.13 11.01
N ASN A 107 -16.96 -14.41 10.20
CA ASN A 107 -15.68 -14.93 10.68
C ASN A 107 -14.94 -13.98 11.65
N THR A 108 -15.20 -12.69 11.56
CA THR A 108 -14.61 -11.64 12.43
C THR A 108 -15.75 -10.81 13.00
N ALA A 109 -16.12 -11.10 14.25
CA ALA A 109 -17.10 -10.28 14.96
C ALA A 109 -16.53 -8.88 15.21
N SER A 110 -17.25 -7.86 14.79
CA SER A 110 -16.89 -6.45 15.03
C SER A 110 -17.93 -5.82 15.93
N SER A 111 -17.48 -4.94 16.84
CA SER A 111 -18.35 -4.13 17.66
C SER A 111 -18.40 -2.69 17.12
N LEU A 112 -19.51 -2.00 17.29
CA LEU A 112 -19.59 -0.58 16.93
C LEU A 112 -18.58 0.30 17.68
N SER A 113 -18.10 -0.12 18.86
CA SER A 113 -17.00 0.53 19.56
C SER A 113 -15.67 0.51 18.81
N ASP A 114 -15.48 -0.44 17.89
CA ASP A 114 -14.24 -0.56 17.10
C ASP A 114 -14.06 0.62 16.14
N ILE A 115 -15.16 1.32 15.80
CA ILE A 115 -15.10 2.57 15.03
C ILE A 115 -14.22 3.61 15.71
N LEU A 116 -14.23 3.68 17.05
CA LEU A 116 -13.42 4.62 17.81
C LEU A 116 -11.92 4.25 17.81
N GLN A 117 -11.58 3.03 17.43
CA GLN A 117 -10.21 2.52 17.37
C GLN A 117 -9.60 2.55 15.96
N LEU A 118 -10.35 2.96 14.94
CA LEU A 118 -9.90 2.99 13.54
C LEU A 118 -8.64 3.82 13.31
N TRP A 119 -8.39 4.83 14.14
CA TRP A 119 -7.17 5.63 14.06
C TRP A 119 -5.91 4.85 14.50
N ARG A 120 -6.06 3.76 15.26
CA ARG A 120 -4.97 2.92 15.78
C ARG A 120 -4.97 1.52 15.18
N GLN A 121 -6.13 0.92 15.02
CA GLN A 121 -6.30 -0.44 14.55
C GLN A 121 -7.13 -0.45 13.25
N PRO A 122 -6.46 -0.47 12.09
CA PRO A 122 -7.16 -0.56 10.83
C PRO A 122 -7.85 -1.93 10.67
N VAL A 123 -9.02 -1.94 10.04
CA VAL A 123 -9.82 -3.15 9.85
C VAL A 123 -9.73 -3.68 8.43
N ALA A 124 -9.78 -5.01 8.33
CA ALA A 124 -9.85 -5.76 7.06
C ALA A 124 -8.84 -5.24 6.03
N GLN A 125 -9.23 -5.20 4.75
CA GLN A 125 -8.38 -4.76 3.65
C GLN A 125 -8.06 -3.26 3.65
N TYR A 126 -8.73 -2.44 4.48
CA TYR A 126 -8.55 -0.98 4.43
C TYR A 126 -7.25 -0.48 5.08
N TRP A 127 -6.53 -1.35 5.79
CA TRP A 127 -5.24 -1.03 6.39
C TRP A 127 -4.23 -0.44 5.38
N PHE A 128 -4.28 -0.88 4.11
CA PHE A 128 -3.36 -0.39 3.10
C PHE A 128 -3.60 1.09 2.74
N LEU A 129 -4.86 1.58 2.77
CA LEU A 129 -5.17 3.00 2.55
C LEU A 129 -4.57 3.87 3.66
N PHE A 130 -4.66 3.38 4.89
CA PHE A 130 -4.12 4.06 6.05
C PHE A 130 -2.60 4.10 6.03
N SER A 131 -1.95 2.97 5.74
CA SER A 131 -0.51 2.88 5.53
C SER A 131 -0.03 3.79 4.40
N LEU A 132 -0.73 3.78 3.27
CA LEU A 132 -0.40 4.64 2.13
C LEU A 132 -0.52 6.13 2.47
N PHE A 133 -1.53 6.53 3.23
CA PHE A 133 -1.67 7.90 3.71
C PHE A 133 -0.44 8.31 4.52
N TRP A 134 -0.03 7.50 5.50
CA TRP A 134 1.14 7.79 6.33
C TRP A 134 2.45 7.82 5.55
N LEU A 135 2.63 6.94 4.56
CA LEU A 135 3.79 7.00 3.67
C LEU A 135 3.85 8.34 2.92
N PHE A 136 2.73 8.82 2.38
CA PHE A 136 2.69 10.16 1.76
C PHE A 136 3.03 11.27 2.74
N VAL A 137 2.55 11.19 3.99
CA VAL A 137 2.86 12.17 5.04
C VAL A 137 4.36 12.17 5.36
N PHE A 138 4.95 10.99 5.61
CA PHE A 138 6.38 10.86 5.93
C PHE A 138 7.24 11.39 4.79
N TRP A 139 6.97 11.01 3.54
CA TRP A 139 7.71 11.52 2.40
C TRP A 139 7.53 13.04 2.22
N ALA A 140 6.33 13.55 2.35
CA ALA A 140 6.08 15.00 2.24
C ALA A 140 6.83 15.81 3.30
N LEU A 141 6.96 15.30 4.53
CA LEU A 141 7.67 15.97 5.62
C LEU A 141 9.19 15.83 5.48
N LEU A 142 9.68 14.62 5.19
CA LEU A 142 11.11 14.31 5.17
C LEU A 142 11.82 14.74 3.89
N SER A 143 11.11 14.83 2.75
CA SER A 143 11.69 15.26 1.46
C SER A 143 12.27 16.67 1.45
N ARG A 144 12.01 17.45 2.48
CA ARG A 144 12.65 18.75 2.68
C ARG A 144 14.12 18.63 3.08
N PHE A 145 14.44 17.58 3.83
CA PHE A 145 15.74 17.43 4.50
C PHE A 145 16.59 16.32 3.86
N PHE A 146 15.95 15.33 3.25
CA PHE A 146 16.59 14.11 2.79
C PHE A 146 16.15 13.75 1.38
N ASN A 147 17.02 13.07 0.64
CA ASN A 147 16.67 12.45 -0.64
C ASN A 147 15.86 11.15 -0.44
N ASN A 148 15.22 10.65 -1.50
CA ASN A 148 14.34 9.49 -1.43
C ASN A 148 15.04 8.22 -0.90
N ILE A 149 16.29 7.99 -1.26
CA ILE A 149 17.07 6.83 -0.79
C ILE A 149 17.27 6.92 0.72
N THR A 150 17.68 8.10 1.22
CA THR A 150 17.87 8.34 2.65
C THR A 150 16.58 8.19 3.43
N ILE A 151 15.45 8.73 2.90
CA ILE A 151 14.13 8.58 3.55
C ILE A 151 13.77 7.10 3.65
N THR A 152 13.91 6.35 2.56
CA THR A 152 13.63 4.90 2.53
C THR A 152 14.47 4.17 3.57
N ALA A 153 15.79 4.40 3.60
CA ALA A 153 16.70 3.75 4.52
C ALA A 153 16.37 4.09 5.99
N VAL A 154 16.14 5.38 6.29
CA VAL A 154 15.83 5.82 7.66
C VAL A 154 14.51 5.23 8.14
N LEU A 155 13.43 5.34 7.36
CA LEU A 155 12.12 4.80 7.76
C LEU A 155 12.16 3.28 7.91
N PHE A 156 12.81 2.57 6.97
CA PHE A 156 12.95 1.13 7.06
C PHE A 156 13.73 0.71 8.31
N THR A 157 14.87 1.38 8.59
CA THR A 157 15.67 1.11 9.79
C THR A 157 14.89 1.40 11.07
N VAL A 158 14.22 2.55 11.14
CA VAL A 158 13.39 2.91 12.31
C VAL A 158 12.31 1.86 12.55
N PHE A 159 11.55 1.48 11.52
CA PHE A 159 10.49 0.48 11.67
C PHE A 159 11.03 -0.89 12.07
N THR A 160 12.18 -1.30 11.50
CA THR A 160 12.85 -2.55 11.87
C THR A 160 13.28 -2.54 13.33
N VAL A 161 13.90 -1.45 13.79
CA VAL A 161 14.33 -1.31 15.19
C VAL A 161 13.13 -1.31 16.15
N LEU A 162 12.06 -0.59 15.83
CA LEU A 162 10.86 -0.54 16.66
C LEU A 162 10.19 -1.93 16.76
N LYS A 163 10.15 -2.67 15.65
CA LYS A 163 9.66 -4.05 15.64
C LYS A 163 10.55 -4.98 16.47
N TYR A 164 11.88 -4.86 16.35
CA TYR A 164 12.82 -5.64 17.15
C TYR A 164 12.68 -5.37 18.67
N LEU A 165 12.36 -4.13 19.04
CA LEU A 165 12.09 -3.72 20.44
C LEU A 165 10.70 -4.12 20.93
N ASN A 166 9.89 -4.83 20.12
CA ASN A 166 8.50 -5.20 20.39
C ASN A 166 7.62 -4.00 20.78
N ILE A 167 7.90 -2.84 20.20
CA ILE A 167 7.08 -1.65 20.37
C ILE A 167 5.90 -1.76 19.42
N ASP A 168 4.71 -2.01 19.97
CA ASP A 168 3.47 -2.06 19.19
C ASP A 168 3.14 -0.66 18.66
N LEU A 169 3.35 -0.49 17.37
CA LEU A 169 3.01 0.72 16.62
C LEU A 169 1.63 0.63 15.96
N GLY A 170 0.87 -0.44 16.26
CA GLY A 170 -0.43 -0.68 15.66
C GLY A 170 -0.32 -0.83 14.14
N PHE A 171 -0.88 0.12 13.40
CA PHE A 171 -0.92 0.08 11.92
C PHE A 171 0.46 0.12 11.23
N LEU A 172 1.51 0.59 11.90
CA LEU A 172 2.84 0.70 11.30
C LEU A 172 3.52 -0.66 11.12
N ASP A 173 3.17 -1.66 11.92
CA ASP A 173 3.71 -3.01 11.80
C ASP A 173 3.41 -3.63 10.43
N SER A 174 2.20 -3.45 9.94
CA SER A 174 1.79 -3.93 8.61
C SER A 174 2.41 -3.13 7.46
N SER A 175 3.08 -2.01 7.74
CA SER A 175 3.55 -1.07 6.73
C SER A 175 5.04 -1.19 6.42
N MET A 176 5.79 -2.04 7.11
CA MET A 176 7.25 -2.09 7.00
C MET A 176 7.72 -2.47 5.59
N HIS A 177 7.13 -3.51 4.98
CA HIS A 177 7.42 -3.88 3.59
C HIS A 177 6.95 -2.80 2.60
N CYS A 178 5.85 -2.11 2.92
CA CYS A 178 5.32 -1.01 2.13
C CYS A 178 6.30 0.18 2.02
N VAL A 179 7.13 0.42 3.06
CA VAL A 179 8.18 1.45 3.02
C VAL A 179 9.18 1.18 1.91
N LEU A 180 9.64 -0.08 1.78
CA LEU A 180 10.59 -0.46 0.73
C LEU A 180 9.97 -0.33 -0.65
N ALA A 181 8.78 -0.87 -0.85
CA ALA A 181 8.09 -0.82 -2.13
C ALA A 181 7.83 0.63 -2.57
N PHE A 182 7.30 1.46 -1.67
CA PHE A 182 7.06 2.88 -1.94
C PHE A 182 8.35 3.64 -2.22
N GLY A 183 9.38 3.43 -1.39
CA GLY A 183 10.69 4.04 -1.54
C GLY A 183 11.37 3.69 -2.87
N LEU A 184 11.34 2.41 -3.26
CA LEU A 184 11.84 1.96 -4.56
C LEU A 184 11.09 2.65 -5.71
N GLY A 185 9.76 2.80 -5.59
CA GLY A 185 8.96 3.53 -6.56
C GLY A 185 9.43 4.98 -6.73
N THR A 186 9.66 5.69 -5.63
CA THR A 186 10.17 7.08 -5.66
C THR A 186 11.56 7.17 -6.26
N CYS A 187 12.47 6.22 -5.95
CA CYS A 187 13.83 6.19 -6.45
C CYS A 187 13.88 5.85 -7.95
N LEU A 188 13.10 4.84 -8.37
CA LEU A 188 13.14 4.37 -9.75
C LEU A 188 12.68 5.44 -10.74
N ARG A 189 11.73 6.28 -10.33
CA ARG A 189 11.31 7.43 -11.14
C ARG A 189 12.45 8.41 -11.41
N SER A 190 13.32 8.63 -10.44
CA SER A 190 14.46 9.53 -10.57
C SER A 190 15.51 9.02 -11.57
N LEU A 191 15.55 7.69 -11.82
CA LEU A 191 16.49 7.03 -12.74
C LEU A 191 16.06 7.08 -14.22
N ALA A 192 15.07 7.93 -14.58
CA ALA A 192 14.61 8.11 -15.97
C ALA A 192 14.19 6.81 -16.68
N VAL A 193 13.66 5.84 -15.93
CA VAL A 193 13.14 4.53 -16.42
C VAL A 193 12.13 4.70 -17.56
N GLN A 194 11.50 5.88 -17.67
CA GLN A 194 10.59 6.22 -18.77
C GLN A 194 11.22 6.15 -20.16
N LYS A 195 12.54 6.31 -20.25
CA LYS A 195 13.27 6.22 -21.52
C LYS A 195 13.52 4.78 -21.96
N LEU A 196 13.25 3.79 -21.10
CA LEU A 196 13.43 2.39 -21.41
C LEU A 196 12.31 1.86 -22.31
N PRO A 197 12.58 0.87 -23.17
CA PRO A 197 11.55 0.16 -23.92
C PRO A 197 10.55 -0.52 -22.95
N ALA A 198 9.31 -0.74 -23.41
CA ALA A 198 8.21 -1.23 -22.55
C ALA A 198 8.56 -2.50 -21.73
N ALA A 199 9.20 -3.48 -22.35
CA ALA A 199 9.61 -4.72 -21.69
C ALA A 199 10.62 -4.48 -20.56
N ALA A 200 11.64 -3.63 -20.79
CA ALA A 200 12.63 -3.28 -19.77
C ALA A 200 12.03 -2.45 -18.65
N ARG A 201 11.01 -1.62 -18.95
CA ARG A 201 10.29 -0.85 -17.94
C ARG A 201 9.43 -1.76 -17.06
N ILE A 202 8.72 -2.74 -17.65
CA ILE A 202 7.97 -3.74 -16.90
C ILE A 202 8.90 -4.53 -15.98
N ALA A 203 10.03 -5.02 -16.51
CA ALA A 203 11.01 -5.75 -15.71
C ALA A 203 11.58 -4.89 -14.58
N ALA A 204 11.93 -3.63 -14.83
CA ALA A 204 12.43 -2.70 -13.81
C ALA A 204 11.44 -2.41 -12.70
N ILE A 205 10.13 -2.54 -12.97
CA ILE A 205 9.07 -2.37 -11.97
C ILE A 205 8.80 -3.68 -11.22
N LEU A 206 8.61 -4.79 -11.96
CA LEU A 206 8.19 -6.05 -11.34
C LEU A 206 9.32 -6.73 -10.55
N LEU A 207 10.54 -6.69 -11.03
CA LEU A 207 11.66 -7.40 -10.40
C LEU A 207 11.93 -6.91 -8.96
N PRO A 208 12.03 -5.60 -8.66
CA PRO A 208 12.19 -5.12 -7.29
C PRO A 208 11.00 -5.49 -6.39
N ILE A 209 9.77 -5.45 -6.92
CA ILE A 209 8.58 -5.81 -6.16
C ILE A 209 8.62 -7.29 -5.77
N LEU A 210 8.91 -8.18 -6.72
CA LEU A 210 9.02 -9.61 -6.46
C LEU A 210 10.13 -9.93 -5.45
N ILE A 211 11.26 -9.21 -5.51
CA ILE A 211 12.35 -9.37 -4.53
C ILE A 211 11.89 -8.92 -3.14
N VAL A 212 11.25 -7.74 -3.03
CA VAL A 212 10.72 -7.26 -1.73
C VAL A 212 9.70 -8.24 -1.18
N SER A 213 8.74 -8.66 -2.00
CA SER A 213 7.71 -9.61 -1.57
C SER A 213 8.32 -10.95 -1.12
N ALA A 214 9.33 -11.46 -1.83
CA ALA A 214 10.02 -12.70 -1.46
C ALA A 214 10.76 -12.60 -0.11
N LEU A 215 11.32 -11.44 0.23
CA LEU A 215 12.01 -11.22 1.50
C LEU A 215 11.08 -11.25 2.73
N PHE A 216 9.78 -11.06 2.53
CA PHE A 216 8.79 -11.01 3.62
C PHE A 216 7.83 -12.21 3.61
N LEU A 217 7.99 -13.17 2.67
CA LEU A 217 7.24 -14.42 2.62
C LEU A 217 7.82 -15.51 3.55
N THR A 218 9.00 -15.30 4.08
CA THR A 218 9.68 -16.16 5.07
C THR A 218 9.38 -15.71 6.48
#